data_ef5d0bf77d00c3d7db765d014ea37c55
#
_entry.id   ef5d0bf77d00c3d7db765d014ea37c55
#
_cell.length_a   1.000
_cell.length_b   1.000
_cell.length_c   1.000
_cell.angle_alpha   90.00
_cell.angle_beta   90.00
_cell.angle_gamma   90.00
#
_symmetry.space_group_name_H-M   'P 1'
#
loop_
_entity.id
_entity.type
_entity.pdbx_description
1 polymer ?
#
loop_
_entity_poly.entity_id
_entity_poly.type
_entity_poly.pdbx_seq_one_letter_code
_entity_poly.pdbx_strand_id
1 'polypeptide(L)' 'MAEKEHSKKYETLKAKYEADYITKETMKGWVALNEKKAGKGITAEEYEEITGEAYDGGE' A
#
# COMPACT_ATOMS: atom_id res chain seq x y z
N MET A 1 20.76 0.92 11.59
CA MET A 1 20.09 0.26 11.07
C MET A 1 19.38 0.80 10.06
N ALA A 2 19.27 0.36 9.08
CA ALA A 2 18.65 0.96 8.11
C ALA A 2 17.38 0.48 7.96
N GLU A 3 16.44 1.29 8.10
CA GLU A 3 15.21 0.88 7.97
C GLU A 3 14.78 1.14 6.64
N LYS A 4 14.01 0.32 6.03
CA LYS A 4 13.41 0.58 4.81
C LYS A 4 12.50 1.70 4.96
N GLU A 5 12.60 2.69 4.15
CA GLU A 5 11.68 3.78 4.25
C GLU A 5 10.44 3.45 3.51
N HIS A 6 9.31 3.65 4.11
CA HIS A 6 8.02 3.41 3.46
C HIS A 6 7.46 4.70 2.91
N SER A 7 6.50 4.58 2.01
CA SER A 7 5.84 5.74 1.46
C SER A 7 5.10 6.49 2.56
N LYS A 8 4.88 7.75 2.36
CA LYS A 8 4.15 8.51 3.35
C LYS A 8 2.77 7.94 3.56
N LYS A 9 2.17 7.40 2.52
CA LYS A 9 0.84 6.83 2.65
C LYS A 9 0.85 5.48 3.34
N TYR A 10 2.02 4.87 3.49
CA TYR A 10 2.07 3.52 4.05
C TYR A 10 1.41 3.43 5.42
N GLU A 11 1.84 4.30 6.32
CA GLU A 11 1.31 4.21 7.68
C GLU A 11 -0.15 4.62 7.73
N THR A 12 -0.52 5.64 6.96
CA THR A 12 -1.90 6.07 6.93
C THR A 12 -2.81 4.98 6.41
N LEU A 13 -2.42 4.37 5.29
CA LEU A 13 -3.25 3.33 4.71
C LEU A 13 -3.25 2.07 5.56
N LYS A 14 -2.13 1.77 6.17
CA LYS A 14 -2.07 0.60 7.04
C LYS A 14 -3.04 0.78 8.19
N ALA A 15 -3.03 1.94 8.83
CA ALA A 15 -3.92 2.17 9.94
C ALA A 15 -5.37 2.10 9.52
N LYS A 16 -5.71 2.66 8.37
CA LYS A 16 -7.08 2.62 7.91
C LYS A 16 -7.51 1.22 7.54
N TYR A 17 -6.61 0.46 6.93
CA TYR A 17 -6.95 -0.90 6.57
C TYR A 17 -7.19 -1.74 7.82
N GLU A 18 -6.33 -1.60 8.81
CA GLU A 18 -6.47 -2.37 10.03
C GLU A 18 -7.72 -1.98 10.81
N ALA A 19 -8.17 -0.74 10.63
CA ALA A 19 -9.40 -0.29 11.28
C ALA A 19 -10.63 -0.54 10.42
N ASP A 20 -10.45 -1.22 9.28
CA ASP A 20 -11.56 -1.55 8.40
C ASP A 20 -12.19 -0.33 7.76
N TYR A 21 -11.45 0.75 7.65
CA TYR A 21 -11.96 1.91 6.94
C TYR A 21 -11.83 1.75 5.45
N ILE A 22 -10.87 0.95 4.98
CA ILE A 22 -10.67 0.74 3.55
C ILE A 22 -10.50 -0.74 3.29
N THR A 23 -10.64 -1.13 2.03
CA THR A 23 -10.58 -2.52 1.68
C THR A 23 -9.33 -2.80 0.86
N LYS A 24 -9.11 -4.07 0.54
CA LYS A 24 -7.97 -4.44 -0.30
C LYS A 24 -8.07 -3.80 -1.66
N GLU A 25 -9.29 -3.66 -2.18
CA GLU A 25 -9.44 -3.03 -3.47
C GLU A 25 -8.96 -1.60 -3.44
N THR A 26 -9.26 -0.89 -2.37
CA THR A 26 -8.76 0.45 -2.22
C THR A 26 -7.25 0.45 -2.15
N MET A 27 -6.67 -0.50 -1.42
CA MET A 27 -5.22 -0.60 -1.33
C MET A 27 -4.60 -0.85 -2.69
N LYS A 28 -5.23 -1.70 -3.50
CA LYS A 28 -4.69 -1.96 -4.83
C LYS A 28 -4.71 -0.70 -5.68
N GLY A 29 -5.73 0.12 -5.51
CA GLY A 29 -5.78 1.38 -6.22
C GLY A 29 -4.61 2.28 -5.88
N TRP A 30 -4.22 2.28 -4.61
CA TRP A 30 -3.09 3.09 -4.21
C TRP A 30 -1.78 2.56 -4.80
N VAL A 31 -1.65 1.24 -4.91
CA VAL A 31 -0.46 0.66 -5.52
C VAL A 31 -0.41 1.06 -7.00
N ALA A 32 -1.53 0.96 -7.69
CA ALA A 32 -1.56 1.34 -9.09
C ALA A 32 -1.23 2.82 -9.29
N LEU A 33 -1.74 3.65 -8.41
CA LEU A 33 -1.45 5.07 -8.51
C LEU A 33 0.03 5.32 -8.30
N ASN A 34 0.62 4.62 -7.35
CA ASN A 34 2.03 4.80 -7.07
C ASN A 34 2.90 4.34 -8.24
N GLU A 35 2.43 3.34 -8.99
CA GLU A 35 3.17 2.90 -10.15
C GLU A 35 3.16 3.94 -11.24
N LYS A 36 2.08 4.69 -11.34
CA LYS A 36 2.02 5.74 -12.32
C LYS A 36 2.74 6.97 -11.86
N LYS A 37 2.61 7.30 -10.59
CA LYS A 37 3.26 8.48 -10.06
C LYS A 37 3.90 8.09 -8.76
N ALA A 38 5.19 7.87 -8.79
CA ALA A 38 5.91 7.42 -7.61
C ALA A 38 5.71 8.41 -6.47
N GLY A 39 5.49 7.88 -5.30
CA GLY A 39 5.31 8.71 -4.12
C GLY A 39 3.88 9.11 -3.84
N LYS A 40 2.96 8.75 -4.72
CA LYS A 40 1.57 9.13 -4.49
C LYS A 40 0.77 8.06 -3.78
N GLY A 41 1.30 6.87 -3.68
CA GLY A 41 0.60 5.78 -3.01
C GLY A 41 1.59 4.90 -2.28
N ILE A 42 1.42 3.60 -2.40
CA ILE A 42 2.29 2.64 -1.74
C ILE A 42 2.82 1.67 -2.77
N THR A 43 3.85 0.93 -2.39
CA THR A 43 4.42 -0.05 -3.30
C THR A 43 3.74 -1.39 -3.13
N ALA A 44 3.99 -2.29 -4.08
CA ALA A 44 3.43 -3.62 -3.98
C ALA A 44 3.94 -4.33 -2.74
N GLU A 45 5.18 -4.09 -2.35
CA GLU A 45 5.70 -4.69 -1.15
C GLU A 45 4.97 -4.19 0.08
N GLU A 46 4.66 -2.90 0.09
CA GLU A 46 3.93 -2.34 1.21
C GLU A 46 2.51 -2.88 1.26
N TYR A 47 1.91 -3.09 0.10
CA TYR A 47 0.59 -3.69 0.06
C TYR A 47 0.63 -5.07 0.72
N GLU A 48 1.64 -5.85 0.39
CA GLU A 48 1.75 -7.17 0.97
C GLU A 48 1.96 -7.10 2.48
N GLU A 49 2.76 -6.16 2.93
CA GLU A 49 2.99 -6.03 4.36
C GLU A 49 1.72 -5.66 5.10
N ILE A 50 0.90 -4.82 4.50
CA ILE A 50 -0.31 -4.37 5.16
C ILE A 50 -1.40 -5.42 5.11
N THR A 51 -1.64 -6.00 3.95
CA THR A 51 -2.77 -6.90 3.78
C THR A 51 -2.42 -8.36 4.01
N GLY A 52 -1.15 -8.70 3.93
CA GLY A 52 -0.74 -10.08 4.08
C GLY A 52 -0.88 -10.89 2.80
N GLU A 53 -1.22 -10.24 1.70
CA GLU A 53 -1.36 -10.92 0.43
C GLU A 53 -0.53 -10.24 -0.61
N ALA A 54 0.04 -11.00 -1.51
CA ALA A 54 0.86 -10.43 -2.55
C ALA A 54 0.00 -9.63 -3.51
N TYR A 55 0.55 -8.53 -3.98
CA TYR A 55 -0.15 -7.71 -4.96
C TYR A 55 -0.01 -8.38 -6.32
N ASP A 56 -1.14 -8.59 -6.98
CA ASP A 56 -1.08 -9.36 -8.20
C ASP A 56 -1.16 -8.51 -9.43
N GLY A 57 -0.81 -7.28 -9.35
CA GLY A 57 -0.73 -6.48 -10.56
C GLY A 57 -1.98 -5.73 -10.91
N GLY A 58 -2.93 -5.75 -10.04
CA GLY A 58 -4.09 -4.95 -10.29
C GLY A 58 -5.00 -5.50 -11.35
N GLU A 59 -4.88 -6.75 -11.63
CA GLU A 59 -5.69 -7.25 -12.65
C GLU A 59 -7.06 -7.38 -12.31
#